data_7194ac54b1e323ec5f43f4ee99adb99a
#
_entry.id   7194ac54b1e323ec5f43f4ee99adb99a
#
_cell.length_a   1.000
_cell.length_b   1.000
_cell.length_c   1.000
_cell.angle_alpha   90.00
_cell.angle_beta   90.00
_cell.angle_gamma   90.00
#
_symmetry.space_group_name_H-M   'P 1'
#
loop_
_entity.id
_entity.type
_entity.pdbx_description
1 polymer ?
#
loop_
_entity_poly.entity_id
_entity_poly.type
_entity_poly.pdbx_seq_one_letter_code
_entity_poly.pdbx_strand_id
1 'polypeptide(L)'
;MHRLGRIAPVATDIVGGHGAVDSRFKGVPITWVGTEHNTDAHLFLSALAELADKGDYRNAAREIEENLPAEPWSDRHGRFRRGMRGEGRIDTVLALDCAAWGAIFARNVQRTKEADRCLKAVERLYRNT
;
A
#
# COMPACT_ATOMS: atom_id res chain seq x y z
N MET A 1 -11.19 7.43 13.63
CA MET A 1 -10.22 8.52 13.72
C MET A 1 -8.78 8.07 13.97
N HIS A 2 -8.57 6.97 14.66
CA HIS A 2 -7.23 6.49 15.01
C HIS A 2 -6.59 5.51 14.03
N ARG A 3 -7.30 5.13 12.99
CA ARG A 3 -6.84 4.12 12.01
C ARG A 3 -5.72 4.64 11.12
N LEU A 4 -5.74 5.91 10.78
CA LEU A 4 -4.72 6.54 9.96
C LEU A 4 -3.36 6.59 10.66
N GLY A 5 -3.36 6.82 11.97
CA GLY A 5 -2.16 6.77 12.77
C GLY A 5 -1.56 5.38 12.92
N ARG A 6 -2.30 4.32 12.57
CA ARG A 6 -1.78 2.94 12.60
C ARG A 6 -1.13 2.53 11.29
N ILE A 7 -1.65 3.01 10.16
CA ILE A 7 -0.98 2.80 8.88
C ILE A 7 0.29 3.65 8.81
N ALA A 8 0.18 4.89 9.26
CA ALA A 8 1.26 5.85 9.14
C ALA A 8 2.59 5.39 9.76
N PRO A 9 2.67 4.84 10.97
CA PRO A 9 3.94 4.42 11.53
C PRO A 9 4.65 3.39 10.66
N VAL A 10 3.96 2.33 10.27
CA VAL A 10 4.54 1.26 9.45
C VAL A 10 4.77 1.74 8.03
N ALA A 11 3.76 2.31 7.44
CA ALA A 11 3.82 2.73 6.05
C ALA A 11 4.74 3.95 5.85
N THR A 12 4.79 4.87 6.79
CA THR A 12 5.66 6.03 6.72
C THR A 12 7.11 5.65 6.93
N ASP A 13 7.38 4.76 7.85
CA ASP A 13 8.73 4.27 8.12
C ASP A 13 9.30 3.49 6.93
N ILE A 14 8.44 2.77 6.23
CA ILE A 14 8.85 1.97 5.07
C ILE A 14 8.84 2.78 3.79
N VAL A 15 7.80 3.57 3.58
CA VAL A 15 7.50 4.20 2.29
C VAL A 15 7.87 5.66 2.26
N GLY A 16 7.53 6.36 3.32
CA GLY A 16 7.72 7.80 3.37
C GLY A 16 9.18 8.19 3.32
N GLY A 17 10.00 7.51 4.11
CA GLY A 17 11.41 7.86 4.23
C GLY A 17 11.62 9.35 4.53
N HIS A 18 12.72 9.88 4.09
CA HIS A 18 13.00 11.31 4.19
C HIS A 18 13.18 11.89 2.80
N GLY A 19 12.42 12.92 2.49
CA GLY A 19 12.47 13.59 1.20
C GLY A 19 13.87 14.03 0.83
N ALA A 20 14.42 13.45 -0.21
CA ALA A 20 15.82 13.60 -0.52
C ALA A 20 16.13 14.09 -1.94
N VAL A 21 15.14 14.22 -2.78
CA VAL A 21 15.37 14.57 -4.19
C VAL A 21 15.69 16.06 -4.35
N ASP A 22 15.18 16.90 -3.48
CA ASP A 22 15.46 18.34 -3.47
C ASP A 22 16.08 18.73 -2.12
N SER A 23 17.19 19.46 -2.16
CA SER A 23 17.89 19.91 -0.96
C SER A 23 17.00 20.68 0.03
N ARG A 24 15.96 21.33 -0.46
CA ARG A 24 14.96 22.02 0.36
C ARG A 24 14.14 21.07 1.26
N PHE A 25 14.06 19.81 0.89
CA PHE A 25 13.30 18.79 1.61
C PHE A 25 14.19 17.81 2.37
N LYS A 26 15.50 18.02 2.36
CA LYS A 26 16.44 17.16 3.06
C LYS A 26 16.12 17.13 4.55
N GLY A 27 15.90 15.93 5.08
CA GLY A 27 15.57 15.75 6.50
C GLY A 27 14.11 15.99 6.86
N VAL A 28 13.25 16.33 5.90
CA VAL A 28 11.82 16.47 6.15
C VAL A 28 11.15 15.10 6.00
N PRO A 29 10.44 14.60 7.03
CA PRO A 29 9.74 13.33 6.92
C PRO A 29 8.67 13.38 5.82
N ILE A 30 8.61 12.34 5.03
CA ILE A 30 7.55 12.16 4.05
C ILE A 30 6.35 11.53 4.76
N THR A 31 5.20 12.18 4.69
CA THR A 31 3.99 11.78 5.42
C THR A 31 2.93 11.11 4.56
N TRP A 32 3.13 11.04 3.24
CA TRP A 32 2.23 10.31 2.38
C TRP A 32 2.50 8.79 2.45
N VAL A 33 1.48 8.02 2.18
CA VAL A 33 1.51 6.56 2.17
C VAL A 33 1.17 6.07 0.76
N GLY A 34 2.06 5.33 0.14
CA GLY A 34 1.86 4.78 -1.20
C GLY A 34 1.40 3.33 -1.18
N THR A 35 0.39 3.00 -1.98
CA THR A 35 -0.12 1.63 -2.11
C THR A 35 0.97 0.69 -2.63
N GLU A 36 1.63 1.04 -3.71
CA GLU A 36 2.71 0.25 -4.32
C GLU A 36 3.78 -0.10 -3.29
N HIS A 37 4.33 0.90 -2.62
CA HIS A 37 5.39 0.68 -1.63
C HIS A 37 4.95 -0.19 -0.45
N ASN A 38 3.70 -0.07 -0.01
CA ASN A 38 3.20 -0.92 1.08
C ASN A 38 2.95 -2.36 0.62
N THR A 39 2.55 -2.58 -0.62
CA THR A 39 2.45 -3.94 -1.17
C THR A 39 3.82 -4.60 -1.28
N ASP A 40 4.84 -3.87 -1.71
CA ASP A 40 6.22 -4.35 -1.76
C ASP A 40 6.77 -4.63 -0.37
N ALA A 41 6.55 -3.70 0.56
CA ALA A 41 6.96 -3.85 1.95
C ALA A 41 6.32 -5.08 2.61
N HIS A 42 5.04 -5.34 2.33
CA HIS A 42 4.36 -6.53 2.83
C HIS A 42 5.05 -7.83 2.34
N LEU A 43 5.33 -7.92 1.04
CA LEU A 43 6.04 -9.08 0.48
C LEU A 43 7.41 -9.27 1.12
N PHE A 44 8.16 -8.19 1.24
CA PHE A 44 9.49 -8.21 1.84
C PHE A 44 9.46 -8.62 3.32
N LEU A 45 8.59 -8.01 4.11
CA LEU A 45 8.46 -8.32 5.54
C LEU A 45 7.96 -9.75 5.78
N SER A 46 7.06 -10.24 4.94
CA SER A 46 6.58 -11.62 5.00
C SER A 46 7.72 -12.60 4.75
N ALA A 47 8.53 -12.35 3.72
CA ALA A 47 9.69 -13.19 3.42
C ALA A 47 10.74 -13.12 4.54
N LEU A 48 11.02 -11.93 5.10
CA LEU A 48 11.94 -11.78 6.23
C LEU A 48 11.43 -12.51 7.48
N ALA A 49 10.12 -12.47 7.73
CA ALA A 49 9.53 -13.16 8.87
C ALA A 49 9.73 -14.68 8.80
N GLU A 50 9.68 -15.24 7.60
CA GLU A 50 9.97 -16.67 7.38
C GLU A 50 11.45 -17.01 7.55
N LEU A 51 12.34 -16.17 6.99
CA LEU A 51 13.78 -16.42 7.01
C LEU A 51 14.42 -16.17 8.36
N ALA A 52 14.01 -15.13 9.07
CA ALA A 52 14.63 -14.70 10.31
C ALA A 52 13.87 -15.10 11.57
N ASP A 53 12.70 -15.69 11.43
CA ASP A 53 11.80 -16.07 12.54
C ASP A 53 11.62 -14.97 13.59
N LYS A 54 11.51 -13.72 13.12
CA LYS A 54 11.32 -12.56 13.99
C LYS A 54 9.87 -12.08 13.97
N GLY A 55 9.26 -12.08 15.16
CA GLY A 55 7.87 -11.65 15.35
C GLY A 55 7.61 -10.21 14.90
N ASP A 56 8.58 -9.32 14.99
CA ASP A 56 8.43 -7.91 14.59
C ASP A 56 8.15 -7.76 13.10
N TYR A 57 8.82 -8.54 12.23
CA TYR A 57 8.57 -8.51 10.80
C TYR A 57 7.18 -9.04 10.46
N ARG A 58 6.75 -10.08 11.15
CA ARG A 58 5.40 -10.64 10.99
C ARG A 58 4.32 -9.67 11.44
N ASN A 59 4.53 -8.99 12.55
CA ASN A 59 3.61 -7.99 13.06
C ASN A 59 3.49 -6.80 12.11
N ALA A 60 4.61 -6.31 11.58
CA ALA A 60 4.61 -5.22 10.60
C ALA A 60 3.90 -5.62 9.30
N ALA A 61 4.11 -6.83 8.79
CA ALA A 61 3.39 -7.34 7.63
C ALA A 61 1.88 -7.41 7.90
N ARG A 62 1.48 -7.88 9.06
CA ARG A 62 0.08 -7.97 9.47
C ARG A 62 -0.60 -6.60 9.57
N GLU A 63 0.09 -5.59 10.07
CA GLU A 63 -0.46 -4.23 10.08
C GLU A 63 -0.76 -3.72 8.67
N ILE A 64 0.09 -4.02 7.70
CA ILE A 64 -0.18 -3.69 6.29
C ILE A 64 -1.40 -4.47 5.78
N GLU A 65 -1.49 -5.76 6.07
CA GLU A 65 -2.63 -6.60 5.68
C GLU A 65 -3.97 -6.07 6.17
N GLU A 66 -4.00 -5.56 7.39
CA GLU A 66 -5.22 -5.07 8.03
C GLU A 66 -5.62 -3.68 7.53
N ASN A 67 -4.64 -2.82 7.31
CA ASN A 67 -4.89 -1.40 7.08
C ASN A 67 -4.91 -1.01 5.59
N LEU A 68 -4.10 -1.61 4.75
CA LEU A 68 -4.03 -1.24 3.35
C LEU A 68 -5.36 -1.47 2.60
N PRO A 69 -6.08 -2.60 2.80
CA PRO A 69 -7.37 -2.77 2.16
C PRO A 69 -8.48 -1.87 2.70
N ALA A 70 -8.31 -1.33 3.91
CA ALA A 70 -9.34 -0.50 4.53
C ALA A 70 -9.38 0.92 3.97
N GLU A 71 -8.22 1.52 3.73
CA GLU A 71 -8.10 2.94 3.42
C GLU A 71 -7.86 3.21 1.92
N PRO A 72 -6.83 2.66 1.28
CA PRO A 72 -6.62 2.90 -0.16
C PRO A 72 -7.60 2.18 -1.07
N TRP A 73 -8.31 1.16 -0.60
CA TRP A 73 -9.27 0.43 -1.41
C TRP A 73 -10.43 1.33 -1.89
N SER A 74 -10.75 1.24 -3.15
CA SER A 74 -11.91 1.91 -3.73
C SER A 74 -12.96 0.88 -4.14
N ASP A 75 -13.98 0.74 -3.33
CA ASP A 75 -15.06 -0.19 -3.64
C ASP A 75 -15.84 0.20 -4.91
N ARG A 76 -16.00 1.51 -5.13
CA ARG A 76 -16.62 2.04 -6.35
C ARG A 76 -15.88 1.62 -7.62
N HIS A 77 -14.53 1.64 -7.60
CA HIS A 77 -13.70 1.36 -8.78
C HIS A 77 -13.16 -0.07 -8.80
N GLY A 78 -13.33 -0.83 -7.71
CA GLY A 78 -12.86 -2.20 -7.60
C GLY A 78 -11.35 -2.34 -7.64
N ARG A 79 -10.61 -1.38 -7.13
CA ARG A 79 -9.15 -1.37 -7.10
C ARG A 79 -8.59 -0.44 -6.04
N PHE A 80 -7.30 -0.57 -5.78
CA PHE A 80 -6.60 0.31 -4.88
C PHE A 80 -6.33 1.67 -5.53
N ARG A 81 -6.49 2.74 -4.76
CA ARG A 81 -6.00 4.07 -5.07
C ARG A 81 -4.48 4.13 -4.91
N ARG A 82 -3.86 5.17 -5.43
CA ARG A 82 -2.40 5.37 -5.32
C ARG A 82 -1.92 5.38 -3.86
N GLY A 83 -2.73 5.86 -2.94
CA GLY A 83 -2.40 5.84 -1.53
C GLY A 83 -3.13 6.91 -0.74
N MET A 84 -2.44 7.42 0.26
CA MET A 84 -2.91 8.49 1.13
C MET A 84 -1.92 9.63 1.14
N ARG A 85 -2.42 10.85 1.04
CA ARG A 85 -1.61 12.06 1.22
C ARG A 85 -1.35 12.28 2.71
N GLY A 86 -0.39 13.11 3.03
CA GLY A 86 -0.18 13.55 4.40
C GLY A 86 -1.47 14.07 5.04
N GLU A 87 -1.52 14.05 6.36
CA GLU A 87 -2.69 14.45 7.16
C GLU A 87 -3.93 13.54 6.95
N GLY A 88 -3.72 12.31 6.51
CA GLY A 88 -4.79 11.31 6.40
C GLY A 88 -5.77 11.51 5.25
N ARG A 89 -5.44 12.35 4.29
CA ARG A 89 -6.29 12.56 3.11
C ARG A 89 -6.07 11.45 2.08
N ILE A 90 -7.16 10.89 1.57
CA ILE A 90 -7.08 9.88 0.51
C ILE A 90 -6.55 10.52 -0.77
N ASP A 91 -5.58 9.86 -1.40
CA ASP A 91 -5.17 10.19 -2.76
C ASP A 91 -6.14 9.50 -3.73
N THR A 92 -6.94 10.30 -4.41
CA THR A 92 -7.99 9.80 -5.30
C THR A 92 -7.48 9.31 -6.66
N VAL A 93 -6.19 9.46 -6.94
CA VAL A 93 -5.60 8.97 -8.19
C VAL A 93 -5.69 7.44 -8.27
N LEU A 94 -6.15 6.96 -9.40
CA LEU A 94 -6.30 5.55 -9.71
C LEU A 94 -5.21 5.14 -10.72
N ALA A 95 -4.03 4.84 -10.19
CA ALA A 95 -2.91 4.42 -11.00
C ALA A 95 -3.02 2.93 -11.40
N LEU A 96 -2.57 2.59 -12.60
CA LEU A 96 -2.65 1.23 -13.13
C LEU A 96 -1.77 0.26 -12.32
N ASP A 97 -0.57 0.68 -11.98
CA ASP A 97 0.39 -0.09 -11.18
C ASP A 97 -0.20 -0.45 -9.81
N CYS A 98 -0.90 0.48 -9.14
CA CYS A 98 -1.56 0.21 -7.88
C CYS A 98 -2.67 -0.84 -8.00
N ALA A 99 -3.33 -0.94 -9.15
CA ALA A 99 -4.30 -2.00 -9.40
C ALA A 99 -3.59 -3.35 -9.61
N ALA A 100 -2.51 -3.37 -10.38
CA ALA A 100 -1.75 -4.60 -10.66
C ALA A 100 -1.06 -5.14 -9.41
N TRP A 101 -0.29 -4.32 -8.71
CA TRP A 101 0.34 -4.68 -7.44
C TRP A 101 -0.67 -5.00 -6.35
N GLY A 102 -1.77 -4.24 -6.31
CA GLY A 102 -2.88 -4.50 -5.41
C GLY A 102 -3.54 -5.87 -5.64
N ALA A 103 -3.62 -6.33 -6.88
CA ALA A 103 -4.11 -7.66 -7.18
C ALA A 103 -3.21 -8.76 -6.59
N ILE A 104 -1.89 -8.59 -6.74
CA ILE A 104 -0.90 -9.52 -6.17
C ILE A 104 -1.00 -9.52 -4.64
N PHE A 105 -1.00 -8.34 -4.03
CA PHE A 105 -1.17 -8.20 -2.59
C PHE A 105 -2.46 -8.87 -2.10
N ALA A 106 -3.60 -8.53 -2.68
CA ALA A 106 -4.90 -9.07 -2.29
C ALA A 106 -4.95 -10.60 -2.42
N ARG A 107 -4.28 -11.15 -3.45
CA ARG A 107 -4.15 -12.61 -3.61
C ARG A 107 -3.33 -13.21 -2.49
N ASN A 108 -2.21 -12.62 -2.14
CA ASN A 108 -1.32 -13.10 -1.09
C ASN A 108 -1.95 -13.10 0.30
N VAL A 109 -2.81 -12.12 0.57
CA VAL A 109 -3.56 -12.03 1.84
C VAL A 109 -4.95 -12.67 1.78
N GLN A 110 -5.19 -13.52 0.77
CA GLN A 110 -6.43 -14.31 0.63
C GLN A 110 -7.71 -13.48 0.38
N ARG A 111 -7.56 -12.26 -0.09
CA ARG A 111 -8.68 -11.40 -0.50
C ARG A 111 -9.00 -11.60 -1.98
N THR A 112 -9.50 -12.78 -2.30
CA THR A 112 -9.69 -13.23 -3.68
C THR A 112 -10.65 -12.35 -4.48
N LYS A 113 -11.72 -11.88 -3.85
CA LYS A 113 -12.69 -10.99 -4.51
C LYS A 113 -12.07 -9.66 -4.93
N GLU A 114 -11.28 -9.06 -4.05
CA GLU A 114 -10.57 -7.82 -4.32
C GLU A 114 -9.49 -8.04 -5.39
N ALA A 115 -8.78 -9.15 -5.34
CA ALA A 115 -7.80 -9.52 -6.36
C ALA A 115 -8.45 -9.63 -7.75
N ASP A 116 -9.55 -10.34 -7.87
CA ASP A 116 -10.28 -10.49 -9.13
C ASP A 116 -10.82 -9.14 -9.66
N ARG A 117 -11.30 -8.28 -8.78
CA ARG A 117 -11.74 -6.93 -9.15
C ARG A 117 -10.59 -6.06 -9.66
N CYS A 118 -9.44 -6.12 -9.00
CA CYS A 118 -8.22 -5.45 -9.48
C CYS A 118 -7.81 -5.93 -10.86
N LEU A 119 -7.78 -7.24 -11.09
CA LEU A 119 -7.42 -7.80 -12.40
C LEU A 119 -8.40 -7.35 -13.50
N LYS A 120 -9.68 -7.37 -13.24
CA LYS A 120 -10.70 -6.85 -14.18
C LYS A 120 -10.51 -5.36 -14.46
N ALA A 121 -10.11 -4.58 -13.44
CA ALA A 121 -9.80 -3.16 -13.64
C ALA A 121 -8.57 -2.97 -14.55
N VAL A 122 -7.52 -3.75 -14.34
CA VAL A 122 -6.31 -3.75 -15.18
C VAL A 122 -6.66 -4.09 -16.62
N GLU A 123 -7.37 -5.19 -16.85
CA GLU A 123 -7.79 -5.60 -18.19
C GLU A 123 -8.59 -4.52 -18.92
N ARG A 124 -9.56 -3.92 -18.23
CA ARG A 124 -10.40 -2.85 -18.79
C ARG A 124 -9.59 -1.63 -19.19
N LEU A 125 -8.66 -1.22 -18.33
CA LEU A 125 -7.81 -0.06 -18.59
C LEU A 125 -6.84 -0.31 -19.75
N TYR A 126 -6.31 -1.51 -19.85
CA TYR A 126 -5.36 -1.87 -20.90
C TYR A 126 -6.02 -2.00 -22.27
N ARG A 127 -7.26 -2.50 -22.31
CA ARG A 127 -8.00 -2.63 -23.58
C ARG A 127 -8.42 -1.29 -24.19
N ASN A 128 -8.51 -0.26 -23.37
CA ASN A 128 -8.94 1.07 -23.79
C ASN A 128 -7.78 2.01 -24.16
N THR A 129 -6.58 1.50 -24.15
CA THR A 129 -5.39 2.21 -24.61
C THR A 129 -4.94 1.72 -25.96
#